data_ef9faa530b2786afc222ceb17e4ae7c6
#
_entry.id   ef9faa530b2786afc222ceb17e4ae7c6
#
_cell.length_a   1.000
_cell.length_b   1.000
_cell.length_c   1.000
_cell.angle_alpha   90.00
_cell.angle_beta   90.00
_cell.angle_gamma   90.00
#
_symmetry.space_group_name_H-M   'P 1'
#
loop_
_entity.id
_entity.type
_entity.pdbx_description
1 polymer ?
#
loop_
_entity_poly.entity_id
_entity_poly.type
_entity_poly.pdbx_seq_one_letter_code
_entity_poly.pdbx_strand_id
1 'polypeptide(L)'
;MNSICVFGDSTAWGAWDLEKGGWVNRLWFHVAKRKDDDYVEVYNCSVSGGTTDTILERFESEAKIRSADALIFQTGGNDASYGNAPGNYLVSPEKFKENLEEIIKRAKKITENIIFMDLKNCDESKTMPVSWADIYYTNENIKKYSAIMQDVCRENNIIFLDMNPLDNDDFDDGLHPNAKGHEKVFSQVRDSLIENKWI
;
A
#
# COMPACT_ATOMS: atom_id res chain seq x y z
N MET A 1 7.03 -20.24 1.94
CA MET A 1 6.81 -18.92 2.58
C MET A 1 5.76 -19.08 3.64
N ASN A 2 6.01 -18.56 4.86
CA ASN A 2 5.13 -18.78 6.00
C ASN A 2 4.51 -17.47 6.54
N SER A 3 5.13 -16.34 6.30
CA SER A 3 4.70 -15.05 6.86
C SER A 3 4.85 -13.89 5.88
N ILE A 4 3.76 -13.20 5.59
CA ILE A 4 3.69 -11.97 4.78
C ILE A 4 3.28 -10.81 5.70
N CYS A 5 4.10 -9.78 5.79
CA CYS A 5 3.75 -8.54 6.49
C CYS A 5 3.39 -7.44 5.49
N VAL A 6 2.23 -6.84 5.68
CA VAL A 6 1.74 -5.73 4.86
C VAL A 6 1.85 -4.44 5.65
N PHE A 7 2.60 -3.49 5.14
CA PHE A 7 2.76 -2.14 5.69
C PHE A 7 2.10 -1.13 4.77
N GLY A 8 1.21 -0.34 5.32
CA GLY A 8 0.47 0.63 4.52
C GLY A 8 -0.27 1.66 5.35
N ASP A 9 -1.16 2.34 4.66
CA ASP A 9 -2.02 3.40 5.18
C ASP A 9 -3.46 2.91 5.47
N SER A 10 -4.43 3.83 5.45
CA SER A 10 -5.85 3.54 5.65
C SER A 10 -6.43 2.55 4.64
N THR A 11 -5.94 2.55 3.40
CA THR A 11 -6.41 1.60 2.36
C THR A 11 -5.97 0.17 2.70
N ALA A 12 -4.73 -0.05 3.09
CA ALA A 12 -4.28 -1.38 3.52
C ALA A 12 -4.87 -1.76 4.89
N TRP A 13 -5.10 -0.78 5.78
CA TRP A 13 -5.83 -1.00 7.02
C TRP A 13 -7.25 -1.53 6.77
N GLY A 14 -7.89 -1.12 5.66
CA GLY A 14 -9.18 -1.65 5.22
C GLY A 14 -10.36 -0.68 5.29
N ALA A 15 -10.10 0.64 5.39
CA ALA A 15 -11.14 1.66 5.29
C ALA A 15 -11.69 1.71 3.85
N TRP A 16 -12.91 1.68 3.61
CA TRP A 16 -14.18 1.47 4.28
C TRP A 16 -14.85 0.18 3.79
N ASP A 17 -14.13 -0.92 3.80
CA ASP A 17 -14.71 -2.22 3.48
C ASP A 17 -15.47 -2.78 4.69
N LEU A 18 -16.75 -2.45 4.78
CA LEU A 18 -17.63 -2.92 5.85
C LEU A 18 -18.01 -4.41 5.73
N GLU A 19 -17.69 -5.05 4.60
CA GLU A 19 -18.02 -6.46 4.38
C GLU A 19 -16.93 -7.42 4.89
N LYS A 20 -15.65 -7.10 4.59
CA LYS A 20 -14.52 -7.99 4.89
C LYS A 20 -13.32 -7.29 5.52
N GLY A 21 -13.39 -5.97 5.76
CA GLY A 21 -12.31 -5.22 6.42
C GLY A 21 -11.07 -5.02 5.56
N GLY A 22 -11.24 -4.85 4.24
CA GLY A 22 -10.20 -4.46 3.31
C GLY A 22 -9.49 -5.61 2.57
N TRP A 23 -8.65 -5.24 1.61
CA TRP A 23 -7.97 -6.18 0.73
C TRP A 23 -6.98 -7.10 1.46
N VAL A 24 -6.34 -6.65 2.52
CA VAL A 24 -5.42 -7.48 3.32
C VAL A 24 -6.16 -8.58 4.04
N ASN A 25 -7.32 -8.29 4.64
CA ASN A 25 -8.16 -9.31 5.26
C ASN A 25 -8.73 -10.29 4.24
N ARG A 26 -9.09 -9.80 3.03
CA ARG A 26 -9.52 -10.68 1.92
C ARG A 26 -8.40 -11.63 1.52
N LEU A 27 -7.16 -11.16 1.49
CA LEU A 27 -5.99 -12.01 1.25
C LEU A 27 -5.83 -13.06 2.36
N TRP A 28 -5.92 -12.65 3.63
CA TRP A 28 -5.89 -13.59 4.75
C TRP A 28 -7.00 -14.65 4.64
N PHE A 29 -8.23 -14.26 4.34
CA PHE A 29 -9.34 -15.22 4.10
C PHE A 29 -9.04 -16.17 2.94
N HIS A 30 -8.39 -15.71 1.90
CA HIS A 30 -8.02 -16.53 0.75
C HIS A 30 -7.01 -17.63 1.14
N VAL A 31 -5.93 -17.24 1.80
CA VAL A 31 -4.89 -18.20 2.20
C VAL A 31 -5.34 -19.11 3.35
N ALA A 32 -6.12 -18.61 4.31
CA ALA A 32 -6.64 -19.39 5.42
C ALA A 32 -7.64 -20.51 5.01
N LYS A 33 -8.25 -20.41 3.83
CA LYS A 33 -9.12 -21.46 3.28
C LYS A 33 -8.36 -22.62 2.63
N ARG A 34 -7.07 -22.45 2.38
CA ARG A 34 -6.23 -23.51 1.82
C ARG A 34 -6.04 -24.56 2.93
N LYS A 35 -6.37 -25.81 2.62
CA LYS A 35 -6.31 -26.92 3.58
C LYS A 35 -4.99 -27.70 3.51
N ASP A 36 -4.05 -27.17 2.74
CA ASP A 36 -2.77 -27.79 2.46
C ASP A 36 -1.77 -27.46 3.58
N ASP A 37 -0.70 -28.22 3.70
CA ASP A 37 0.35 -28.03 4.72
C ASP A 37 1.13 -26.69 4.54
N ASP A 38 0.88 -25.96 3.46
CA ASP A 38 1.48 -24.65 3.14
C ASP A 38 0.65 -23.48 3.75
N TYR A 39 0.53 -23.46 5.06
CA TYR A 39 -0.11 -22.34 5.76
C TYR A 39 0.74 -21.08 5.66
N VAL A 40 0.11 -20.00 5.21
CA VAL A 40 0.73 -18.66 5.12
C VAL A 40 0.01 -17.71 6.07
N GLU A 41 0.74 -17.10 6.99
CA GLU A 41 0.24 -16.00 7.82
C GLU A 41 0.30 -14.68 7.06
N VAL A 42 -0.77 -13.91 7.12
CA VAL A 42 -0.83 -12.56 6.57
C VAL A 42 -1.09 -11.57 7.70
N TYR A 43 -0.12 -10.71 7.97
CA TYR A 43 -0.19 -9.71 9.02
C TYR A 43 -0.46 -8.32 8.41
N ASN A 44 -1.57 -7.71 8.81
CA ASN A 44 -1.84 -6.32 8.48
C ASN A 44 -1.17 -5.41 9.52
N CYS A 45 -0.05 -4.81 9.13
CA CYS A 45 0.72 -3.86 9.93
C CYS A 45 0.45 -2.41 9.49
N SER A 46 -0.70 -2.14 8.89
CA SER A 46 -1.02 -0.81 8.33
C SER A 46 -1.56 0.14 9.39
N VAL A 47 -1.26 1.43 9.22
CA VAL A 47 -1.71 2.51 10.11
C VAL A 47 -2.39 3.60 9.28
N SER A 48 -3.64 3.91 9.61
CA SER A 48 -4.40 4.96 8.91
C SER A 48 -3.65 6.31 8.98
N GLY A 49 -3.59 7.01 7.85
CA GLY A 49 -2.82 8.26 7.73
C GLY A 49 -1.30 8.06 7.60
N GLY A 50 -0.82 6.83 7.58
CA GLY A 50 0.61 6.53 7.51
C GLY A 50 1.27 7.03 6.23
N THR A 51 2.51 7.54 6.37
CA THR A 51 3.41 7.95 5.29
C THR A 51 4.64 7.05 5.27
N THR A 52 5.53 7.25 4.31
CA THR A 52 6.83 6.57 4.28
C THR A 52 7.69 6.87 5.52
N ASP A 53 7.59 8.07 6.12
CA ASP A 53 8.25 8.38 7.40
C ASP A 53 7.76 7.47 8.52
N THR A 54 6.46 7.31 8.68
CA THR A 54 5.87 6.44 9.72
C THR A 54 6.20 4.96 9.51
N ILE A 55 6.37 4.52 8.26
CA ILE A 55 6.84 3.16 7.98
C ILE A 55 8.28 2.98 8.46
N LEU A 56 9.17 3.92 8.14
CA LEU A 56 10.58 3.87 8.53
C LEU A 56 10.80 3.76 10.05
N GLU A 57 9.90 4.33 10.84
CA GLU A 57 10.00 4.31 12.30
C GLU A 57 9.74 2.93 12.92
N ARG A 58 8.98 2.03 12.24
CA ARG A 58 8.41 0.86 12.90
C ARG A 58 8.55 -0.46 12.15
N PHE A 59 8.65 -0.47 10.81
CA PHE A 59 8.47 -1.70 10.03
C PHE A 59 9.48 -2.80 10.35
N GLU A 60 10.74 -2.46 10.65
CA GLU A 60 11.79 -3.46 10.93
C GLU A 60 11.47 -4.26 12.20
N SER A 61 11.05 -3.58 13.27
CA SER A 61 10.71 -4.24 14.54
C SER A 61 9.45 -5.10 14.41
N GLU A 62 8.44 -4.60 13.69
CA GLU A 62 7.20 -5.32 13.45
C GLU A 62 7.38 -6.53 12.52
N ALA A 63 8.17 -6.41 11.48
CA ALA A 63 8.53 -7.51 10.58
C ALA A 63 9.35 -8.59 11.30
N LYS A 64 10.33 -8.17 12.11
CA LYS A 64 11.18 -9.08 12.88
C LYS A 64 10.39 -9.92 13.88
N ILE A 65 9.47 -9.33 14.63
CA ILE A 65 8.65 -10.04 15.63
C ILE A 65 7.75 -11.09 14.97
N ARG A 66 7.37 -10.88 13.70
CA ARG A 66 6.51 -11.78 12.91
C ARG A 66 7.32 -12.74 12.01
N SER A 67 8.64 -12.72 12.11
CA SER A 67 9.53 -13.52 11.26
C SER A 67 9.17 -13.42 9.78
N ALA A 68 9.01 -12.20 9.29
CA ALA A 68 8.50 -11.94 7.95
C ALA A 68 9.37 -12.57 6.86
N ASP A 69 8.79 -13.45 6.05
CA ASP A 69 9.42 -14.01 4.84
C ASP A 69 9.20 -13.11 3.62
N ALA A 70 8.16 -12.28 3.65
CA ALA A 70 7.84 -11.33 2.60
C ALA A 70 7.29 -10.03 3.16
N LEU A 71 7.57 -8.93 2.45
CA LEU A 71 7.12 -7.58 2.79
C LEU A 71 6.35 -6.98 1.62
N ILE A 72 5.16 -6.47 1.89
CA ILE A 72 4.35 -5.71 0.94
C ILE A 72 4.17 -4.31 1.47
N PHE A 73 4.54 -3.31 0.68
CA PHE A 73 4.37 -1.89 1.01
C PHE A 73 3.29 -1.27 0.12
N GLN A 74 2.18 -0.85 0.74
CA GLN A 74 1.12 -0.06 0.11
C GLN A 74 1.13 1.32 0.76
N THR A 75 1.99 2.20 0.29
CA THR A 75 2.27 3.52 0.88
C THR A 75 2.57 4.54 -0.19
N GLY A 76 2.52 5.81 0.16
CA GLY A 76 2.80 6.92 -0.75
C GLY A 76 1.58 7.75 -1.11
N GLY A 77 0.36 7.24 -0.90
CA GLY A 77 -0.86 8.00 -1.12
C GLY A 77 -0.93 9.25 -0.23
N ASN A 78 -0.63 9.11 1.06
CA ASN A 78 -0.57 10.26 1.97
C ASN A 78 0.65 11.14 1.71
N ASP A 79 1.79 10.56 1.36
CA ASP A 79 2.99 11.32 0.95
C ASP A 79 2.67 12.26 -0.23
N ALA A 80 1.89 11.77 -1.21
CA ALA A 80 1.48 12.52 -2.39
C ALA A 80 0.40 13.57 -2.12
N SER A 81 -0.11 13.72 -0.91
CA SER A 81 -1.12 14.71 -0.59
C SER A 81 -0.53 16.09 -0.32
N TYR A 82 -1.42 17.10 -0.38
CA TYR A 82 -1.10 18.46 0.05
C TYR A 82 -1.86 18.78 1.33
N GLY A 83 -1.20 19.44 2.28
CA GLY A 83 -1.83 19.95 3.49
C GLY A 83 -2.17 21.44 3.36
N ASN A 84 -3.32 21.84 3.82
CA ASN A 84 -3.86 23.22 3.84
C ASN A 84 -4.10 23.88 2.48
N ALA A 85 -3.31 23.56 1.46
CA ALA A 85 -3.49 24.07 0.09
C ALA A 85 -2.73 23.23 -0.93
N PRO A 86 -3.21 23.14 -2.19
CA PRO A 86 -2.46 22.53 -3.28
C PRO A 86 -1.06 23.14 -3.43
N GLY A 87 -0.05 22.27 -3.62
CA GLY A 87 1.36 22.65 -3.70
C GLY A 87 2.12 22.60 -2.36
N ASN A 88 1.43 22.52 -1.24
CA ASN A 88 2.03 22.35 0.08
C ASN A 88 2.15 20.85 0.40
N TYR A 89 3.20 20.22 -0.08
CA TYR A 89 3.42 18.77 0.06
C TYR A 89 3.44 18.32 1.53
N LEU A 90 2.77 17.23 1.84
CA LEU A 90 2.87 16.58 3.15
C LEU A 90 4.26 15.94 3.31
N VAL A 91 4.72 15.23 2.29
CA VAL A 91 6.10 14.75 2.17
C VAL A 91 6.61 15.17 0.79
N SER A 92 7.73 15.90 0.71
CA SER A 92 8.23 16.35 -0.59
C SER A 92 8.64 15.17 -1.49
N PRO A 93 8.60 15.33 -2.82
CA PRO A 93 9.02 14.27 -3.75
C PRO A 93 10.45 13.76 -3.49
N GLU A 94 11.35 14.65 -3.14
CA GLU A 94 12.74 14.34 -2.82
C GLU A 94 12.82 13.48 -1.55
N LYS A 95 12.12 13.90 -0.50
CA LYS A 95 12.04 13.16 0.77
C LYS A 95 11.36 11.80 0.60
N PHE A 96 10.32 11.73 -0.21
CA PHE A 96 9.65 10.47 -0.55
C PHE A 96 10.63 9.49 -1.22
N LYS A 97 11.42 9.96 -2.19
CA LYS A 97 12.46 9.13 -2.84
C LYS A 97 13.48 8.62 -1.83
N GLU A 98 14.04 9.50 -0.99
CA GLU A 98 14.98 9.12 0.07
C GLU A 98 14.40 8.07 1.02
N ASN A 99 13.14 8.23 1.41
CA ASN A 99 12.44 7.29 2.29
C ASN A 99 12.28 5.91 1.63
N LEU A 100 11.88 5.86 0.35
CA LEU A 100 11.77 4.59 -0.38
C LEU A 100 13.11 3.86 -0.47
N GLU A 101 14.19 4.56 -0.80
CA GLU A 101 15.53 4.00 -0.87
C GLU A 101 15.97 3.41 0.49
N GLU A 102 15.70 4.13 1.58
CA GLU A 102 16.04 3.65 2.93
C GLU A 102 15.15 2.49 3.38
N ILE A 103 13.84 2.50 3.05
CA ILE A 103 12.94 1.36 3.31
C ILE A 103 13.47 0.12 2.58
N ILE A 104 13.77 0.22 1.30
CA ILE A 104 14.29 -0.91 0.51
C ILE A 104 15.59 -1.44 1.09
N LYS A 105 16.55 -0.55 1.39
CA LYS A 105 17.84 -0.91 1.98
C LYS A 105 17.69 -1.67 3.30
N ARG A 106 16.73 -1.29 4.14
CA ARG A 106 16.45 -1.96 5.41
C ARG A 106 15.66 -3.25 5.21
N ALA A 107 14.66 -3.25 4.30
CA ALA A 107 13.84 -4.40 3.98
C ALA A 107 14.68 -5.56 3.44
N LYS A 108 15.68 -5.28 2.58
CA LYS A 108 16.63 -6.28 2.05
C LYS A 108 17.48 -6.98 3.12
N LYS A 109 17.58 -6.43 4.33
CA LYS A 109 18.23 -7.13 5.46
C LYS A 109 17.31 -8.16 6.12
N ILE A 110 16.02 -8.11 5.82
CA ILE A 110 15.02 -9.02 6.37
C ILE A 110 14.71 -10.12 5.35
N THR A 111 14.42 -9.74 4.11
CA THR A 111 14.05 -10.68 3.04
C THR A 111 14.32 -10.08 1.66
N GLU A 112 14.50 -10.94 0.65
CA GLU A 112 14.54 -10.54 -0.75
C GLU A 112 13.12 -10.45 -1.38
N ASN A 113 12.10 -10.97 -0.70
CA ASN A 113 10.72 -10.98 -1.17
C ASN A 113 10.03 -9.67 -0.79
N ILE A 114 10.16 -8.66 -1.63
CA ILE A 114 9.65 -7.31 -1.39
C ILE A 114 8.79 -6.86 -2.58
N ILE A 115 7.59 -6.38 -2.27
CA ILE A 115 6.69 -5.74 -3.24
C ILE A 115 6.37 -4.32 -2.76
N PHE A 116 6.46 -3.36 -3.67
CA PHE A 116 5.78 -2.07 -3.55
C PHE A 116 4.58 -2.03 -4.48
N MET A 117 3.44 -1.66 -3.95
CA MET A 117 2.20 -1.51 -4.73
C MET A 117 2.12 -0.10 -5.29
N ASP A 118 1.74 0.01 -6.54
CA ASP A 118 1.45 1.29 -7.19
C ASP A 118 0.36 2.08 -6.44
N LEU A 119 0.40 3.39 -6.60
CA LEU A 119 -0.58 4.29 -5.99
C LEU A 119 -1.89 4.27 -6.79
N LYS A 120 -3.00 4.05 -6.09
CA LYS A 120 -4.32 4.14 -6.70
C LYS A 120 -4.71 5.60 -6.97
N ASN A 121 -5.51 5.81 -8.01
CA ASN A 121 -6.16 7.09 -8.29
C ASN A 121 -7.17 7.49 -7.19
N CYS A 122 -7.69 8.71 -7.28
CA CYS A 122 -8.79 9.21 -6.46
C CYS A 122 -9.88 9.88 -7.32
N ASP A 123 -11.05 10.08 -6.73
CA ASP A 123 -12.13 10.90 -7.29
C ASP A 123 -11.91 12.36 -6.87
N GLU A 124 -11.27 13.16 -7.72
CA GLU A 124 -10.93 14.56 -7.43
C GLU A 124 -12.14 15.44 -7.14
N SER A 125 -13.35 15.03 -7.55
CA SER A 125 -14.56 15.80 -7.20
C SER A 125 -14.87 15.77 -5.70
N LYS A 126 -14.24 14.84 -4.94
CA LYS A 126 -14.44 14.65 -3.51
C LYS A 126 -13.15 14.80 -2.67
N THR A 127 -11.99 14.95 -3.34
CA THR A 127 -10.69 14.98 -2.64
C THR A 127 -9.94 16.29 -2.77
N MET A 128 -10.63 17.38 -3.21
CA MET A 128 -10.05 18.69 -3.44
C MET A 128 -10.75 19.85 -2.69
N PRO A 129 -10.76 19.88 -1.34
CA PRO A 129 -10.18 18.97 -0.34
C PRO A 129 -11.08 17.76 -0.02
N VAL A 130 -10.55 16.81 0.78
CA VAL A 130 -11.39 15.78 1.40
C VAL A 130 -12.37 16.40 2.40
N SER A 131 -13.51 15.72 2.65
CA SER A 131 -14.60 16.30 3.46
C SER A 131 -14.30 16.45 4.97
N TRP A 132 -13.25 15.77 5.46
CA TRP A 132 -12.92 15.71 6.90
C TRP A 132 -11.68 16.50 7.32
N ALA A 133 -10.92 17.08 6.35
CA ALA A 133 -9.70 17.85 6.64
C ALA A 133 -9.31 18.75 5.45
N ASP A 134 -8.48 19.76 5.71
CA ASP A 134 -7.86 20.57 4.67
C ASP A 134 -6.68 19.82 4.01
N ILE A 135 -6.97 18.64 3.46
CA ILE A 135 -6.02 17.77 2.75
C ILE A 135 -6.52 17.56 1.33
N TYR A 136 -5.61 17.64 0.38
CA TYR A 136 -5.92 17.61 -1.05
C TYR A 136 -5.18 16.45 -1.71
N TYR A 137 -5.91 15.63 -2.48
CA TYR A 137 -5.33 14.57 -3.31
C TYR A 137 -5.66 14.83 -4.76
N THR A 138 -4.64 14.82 -5.62
CA THR A 138 -4.79 14.98 -7.07
C THR A 138 -4.20 13.79 -7.80
N ASN A 139 -4.84 13.37 -8.89
CA ASN A 139 -4.32 12.28 -9.73
C ASN A 139 -3.00 12.66 -10.41
N GLU A 140 -2.77 13.94 -10.67
CA GLU A 140 -1.50 14.43 -11.20
C GLU A 140 -0.35 14.15 -10.21
N ASN A 141 -0.55 14.53 -8.93
CA ASN A 141 0.49 14.33 -7.92
C ASN A 141 0.67 12.85 -7.56
N ILE A 142 -0.44 12.09 -7.48
CA ILE A 142 -0.40 10.63 -7.30
C ILE A 142 0.46 9.98 -8.39
N LYS A 143 0.25 10.31 -9.67
CA LYS A 143 1.06 9.80 -10.78
C LYS A 143 2.53 10.17 -10.68
N LYS A 144 2.83 11.39 -10.22
CA LYS A 144 4.22 11.83 -10.01
C LYS A 144 4.92 10.97 -8.95
N TYR A 145 4.26 10.69 -7.82
CA TYR A 145 4.82 9.86 -6.76
C TYR A 145 4.88 8.38 -7.15
N SER A 146 3.89 7.89 -7.90
CA SER A 146 3.93 6.54 -8.49
C SER A 146 5.14 6.36 -9.40
N ALA A 147 5.43 7.32 -10.29
CA ALA A 147 6.59 7.28 -11.16
C ALA A 147 7.91 7.26 -10.37
N ILE A 148 8.03 8.04 -9.30
CA ILE A 148 9.21 8.02 -8.42
C ILE A 148 9.37 6.64 -7.79
N MET A 149 8.29 6.05 -7.27
CA MET A 149 8.32 4.71 -6.65
C MET A 149 8.72 3.65 -7.67
N GLN A 150 8.14 3.68 -8.88
CA GLN A 150 8.47 2.75 -9.96
C GLN A 150 9.95 2.82 -10.34
N ASP A 151 10.51 4.03 -10.48
CA ASP A 151 11.92 4.23 -10.79
C ASP A 151 12.82 3.67 -9.67
N VAL A 152 12.53 3.98 -8.41
CA VAL A 152 13.30 3.48 -7.26
C VAL A 152 13.23 1.95 -7.17
N CYS A 153 12.07 1.34 -7.40
CA CYS A 153 11.91 -0.11 -7.42
C CYS A 153 12.74 -0.75 -8.54
N ARG A 154 12.70 -0.19 -9.74
CA ARG A 154 13.48 -0.65 -10.91
C ARG A 154 14.97 -0.57 -10.63
N GLU A 155 15.47 0.55 -10.11
CA GLU A 155 16.88 0.77 -9.79
C GLU A 155 17.41 -0.20 -8.73
N ASN A 156 16.54 -0.69 -7.86
CA ASN A 156 16.86 -1.60 -6.77
C ASN A 156 16.48 -3.07 -7.02
N ASN A 157 15.96 -3.42 -8.20
CA ASN A 157 15.44 -4.76 -8.54
C ASN A 157 14.37 -5.25 -7.55
N ILE A 158 13.44 -4.38 -7.18
CA ILE A 158 12.28 -4.68 -6.34
C ILE A 158 11.04 -4.82 -7.21
N ILE A 159 10.15 -5.72 -6.85
CA ILE A 159 8.86 -5.89 -7.55
C ILE A 159 8.00 -4.64 -7.31
N PHE A 160 7.71 -3.93 -8.40
CA PHE A 160 6.68 -2.91 -8.43
C PHE A 160 5.40 -3.54 -8.98
N LEU A 161 4.37 -3.63 -8.16
CA LEU A 161 3.07 -4.14 -8.57
C LEU A 161 2.25 -3.00 -9.15
N ASP A 162 2.20 -2.94 -10.46
CA ASP A 162 1.36 -2.00 -11.20
C ASP A 162 -0.12 -2.27 -10.90
N MET A 163 -0.88 -1.21 -10.60
CA MET A 163 -2.27 -1.31 -10.18
C MET A 163 -3.21 -0.69 -11.20
N ASN A 164 -4.19 -1.47 -11.65
CA ASN A 164 -5.26 -0.91 -12.49
C ASN A 164 -6.04 0.16 -11.73
N PRO A 165 -6.40 1.28 -12.39
CA PRO A 165 -7.17 2.32 -11.74
C PRO A 165 -8.55 1.82 -11.30
N LEU A 166 -9.05 2.40 -10.22
CA LEU A 166 -10.40 2.18 -9.73
C LEU A 166 -11.38 3.15 -10.42
N ASP A 167 -12.61 2.70 -10.64
CA ASP A 167 -13.69 3.55 -11.09
C ASP A 167 -14.21 4.42 -9.91
N ASN A 168 -14.87 5.55 -10.18
CA ASN A 168 -15.41 6.41 -9.12
C ASN A 168 -16.39 5.66 -8.20
N ASP A 169 -17.14 4.68 -8.73
CA ASP A 169 -18.08 3.85 -7.97
C ASP A 169 -17.38 2.80 -7.08
N ASP A 170 -16.08 2.67 -7.17
CA ASP A 170 -15.28 1.77 -6.32
C ASP A 170 -14.79 2.46 -5.03
N PHE A 171 -15.02 3.79 -4.91
CA PHE A 171 -14.69 4.57 -3.73
C PHE A 171 -15.91 4.81 -2.85
N ASP A 172 -15.68 4.90 -1.53
CA ASP A 172 -16.70 5.34 -0.57
C ASP A 172 -16.76 6.89 -0.51
N ASP A 173 -15.62 7.50 -0.26
CA ASP A 173 -15.47 8.93 -0.02
C ASP A 173 -14.63 9.67 -1.09
N GLY A 174 -14.33 8.99 -2.19
CA GLY A 174 -13.46 9.48 -3.27
C GLY A 174 -11.99 9.15 -3.10
N LEU A 175 -11.54 8.78 -1.90
CA LEU A 175 -10.17 8.39 -1.58
C LEU A 175 -10.06 6.90 -1.20
N HIS A 176 -10.91 6.45 -0.30
CA HIS A 176 -10.86 5.09 0.22
C HIS A 176 -11.76 4.16 -0.61
N PRO A 177 -11.26 2.99 -1.03
CA PRO A 177 -12.08 2.01 -1.73
C PRO A 177 -13.22 1.52 -0.83
N ASN A 178 -14.39 1.32 -1.41
CA ASN A 178 -15.47 0.56 -0.80
C ASN A 178 -15.23 -0.95 -0.95
N ALA A 179 -16.19 -1.79 -0.52
CA ALA A 179 -16.04 -3.25 -0.59
C ALA A 179 -15.72 -3.77 -2.01
N LYS A 180 -16.33 -3.18 -3.06
CA LYS A 180 -16.07 -3.52 -4.47
C LYS A 180 -14.65 -3.11 -4.90
N GLY A 181 -14.20 -1.91 -4.52
CA GLY A 181 -12.85 -1.43 -4.78
C GLY A 181 -11.79 -2.29 -4.09
N HIS A 182 -12.02 -2.65 -2.82
CA HIS A 182 -11.14 -3.57 -2.10
C HIS A 182 -11.08 -4.98 -2.70
N GLU A 183 -12.17 -5.49 -3.28
CA GLU A 183 -12.16 -6.77 -4.02
C GLU A 183 -11.29 -6.69 -5.27
N LYS A 184 -11.34 -5.57 -6.02
CA LYS A 184 -10.48 -5.34 -7.18
C LYS A 184 -9.01 -5.29 -6.79
N VAL A 185 -8.66 -4.54 -5.72
CA VAL A 185 -7.28 -4.47 -5.19
C VAL A 185 -6.81 -5.85 -4.74
N PHE A 186 -7.62 -6.56 -3.93
CA PHE A 186 -7.30 -7.92 -3.49
C PHE A 186 -7.02 -8.85 -4.66
N SER A 187 -7.84 -8.83 -5.70
CA SER A 187 -7.67 -9.74 -6.85
C SER A 187 -6.32 -9.52 -7.54
N GLN A 188 -5.91 -8.27 -7.76
CA GLN A 188 -4.63 -7.94 -8.38
C GLN A 188 -3.44 -8.38 -7.51
N VAL A 189 -3.51 -8.11 -6.19
CA VAL A 189 -2.46 -8.54 -5.25
C VAL A 189 -2.37 -10.07 -5.22
N ARG A 190 -3.50 -10.77 -5.04
CA ARG A 190 -3.54 -12.25 -5.05
C ARG A 190 -2.90 -12.84 -6.29
N ASP A 191 -3.27 -12.33 -7.47
CA ASP A 191 -2.78 -12.85 -8.75
C ASP A 191 -1.27 -12.65 -8.87
N SER A 192 -0.75 -11.48 -8.45
CA SER A 192 0.69 -11.23 -8.38
C SER A 192 1.41 -12.17 -7.40
N LEU A 193 0.83 -12.44 -6.23
CA LEU A 193 1.45 -13.36 -5.26
C LEU A 193 1.48 -14.80 -5.77
N ILE A 194 0.45 -15.24 -6.50
CA ILE A 194 0.42 -16.55 -7.17
C ILE A 194 1.50 -16.61 -8.27
N GLU A 195 1.61 -15.59 -9.12
CA GLU A 195 2.60 -15.53 -10.20
C GLU A 195 4.03 -15.59 -9.64
N ASN A 196 4.29 -14.90 -8.54
CA ASN A 196 5.59 -14.92 -7.85
C ASN A 196 5.78 -16.14 -6.94
N LYS A 197 4.81 -17.06 -6.86
CA LYS A 197 4.84 -18.29 -6.03
C LYS A 197 4.99 -18.00 -4.53
N TRP A 198 4.37 -16.92 -4.07
CA TRP A 198 4.36 -16.59 -2.64
C TRP A 198 3.19 -17.27 -1.90
N ILE A 199 2.10 -17.54 -2.63
CA ILE A 199 0.92 -18.26 -2.15
C ILE A 199 0.44 -19.28 -3.19
#